data_ddf84d7b23020b6d2d153727114890fc
#
_entry.id   ddf84d7b23020b6d2d153727114890fc
#
_cell.length_a   1.000
_cell.length_b   1.000
_cell.length_c   1.000
_cell.angle_alpha   90.00
_cell.angle_beta   90.00
_cell.angle_gamma   90.00
#
_symmetry.space_group_name_H-M   'P 1'
#
loop_
_entity.id
_entity.type
_entity.pdbx_description
1 polymer ?
#
loop_
_entity_poly.entity_id
_entity_poly.type
_entity_poly.pdbx_seq_one_letter_code
_entity_poly.pdbx_strand_id
1 'polypeptide(L)'
;MEMALLLSMLKVDLGIKQTTAYDTRLEQVLTSAMQEIKKAGASDLDASANPADAQLVVMYAAWLWRKRDTMEGMPRMVRYALNNRVLQSVANR
;
A
#
# COMPACT_ATOMS: atom_id res chain seq x y z
N MET A 1 -11.04 7.08 -1.31
CA MET A 1 -10.06 7.73 -0.42
C MET A 1 -9.03 8.42 -1.25
N GLU A 2 -8.78 9.66 -0.96
CA GLU A 2 -7.88 10.47 -1.74
C GLU A 2 -6.42 10.17 -1.43
N MET A 3 -5.55 10.47 -2.40
CA MET A 3 -4.12 10.29 -2.24
C MET A 3 -3.59 11.02 -0.99
N ALA A 4 -4.13 12.20 -0.68
CA ALA A 4 -3.70 12.96 0.49
C ALA A 4 -3.89 12.19 1.80
N LEU A 5 -4.99 11.45 1.92
CA LEU A 5 -5.26 10.67 3.12
C LEU A 5 -4.35 9.43 3.18
N LEU A 6 -4.13 8.76 2.06
CA LEU A 6 -3.19 7.64 2.00
C LEU A 6 -1.79 8.11 2.37
N LEU A 7 -1.40 9.28 1.89
CA LEU A 7 -0.10 9.87 2.21
C LEU A 7 0.04 10.12 3.71
N SER A 8 -1.00 10.66 4.35
CA SER A 8 -1.00 10.88 5.80
C SER A 8 -0.86 9.57 6.56
N MET A 9 -1.60 8.55 6.16
CA MET A 9 -1.53 7.23 6.78
C MET A 9 -0.14 6.63 6.66
N LEU A 10 0.47 6.74 5.47
CA LEU A 10 1.80 6.21 5.23
C LEU A 10 2.84 6.94 6.08
N LYS A 11 2.75 8.25 6.20
CA LYS A 11 3.66 9.04 7.03
C LYS A 11 3.61 8.59 8.48
N VAL A 12 2.41 8.36 9.01
CA VAL A 12 2.24 7.87 10.38
C VAL A 12 2.90 6.50 10.53
N ASP A 13 2.65 5.61 9.58
CA ASP A 13 3.18 4.24 9.62
C ASP A 13 4.71 4.22 9.57
N LEU A 14 5.32 5.14 8.82
CA LEU A 14 6.77 5.23 8.68
C LEU A 14 7.43 6.08 9.77
N GLY A 15 6.65 6.73 10.62
CA GLY A 15 7.19 7.62 11.64
C GLY A 15 7.77 8.91 11.10
N ILE A 16 7.37 9.29 9.88
CA ILE A 16 7.81 10.55 9.28
C ILE A 16 6.93 11.68 9.80
N LYS A 17 7.57 12.70 10.35
CA LYS A 17 6.83 13.85 10.90
C LYS A 17 6.35 14.78 9.79
N GLN A 18 5.70 15.87 10.16
CA GLN A 18 5.03 16.80 9.26
C GLN A 18 6.01 17.56 8.35
N THR A 19 6.70 16.85 7.50
CA THR A 19 7.55 17.44 6.47
C THR A 19 6.97 17.09 5.11
N THR A 20 7.10 17.99 4.15
CA THR A 20 6.68 17.74 2.76
C THR A 20 7.84 17.28 1.88
N ALA A 21 9.03 17.14 2.47
CA ALA A 21 10.25 16.83 1.72
C ALA A 21 10.16 15.53 0.92
N TYR A 22 9.40 14.55 1.41
CA TYR A 22 9.32 13.24 0.79
C TYR A 22 7.97 12.97 0.10
N ASP A 23 7.07 13.96 0.07
CA ASP A 23 5.69 13.75 -0.36
C ASP A 23 5.60 13.18 -1.79
N THR A 24 6.33 13.77 -2.74
CA THR A 24 6.28 13.31 -4.13
C THR A 24 6.73 11.86 -4.24
N ARG A 25 7.82 11.52 -3.56
CA ARG A 25 8.34 10.15 -3.60
C ARG A 25 7.40 9.17 -2.91
N LEU A 26 6.80 9.57 -1.78
CA LEU A 26 5.82 8.73 -1.07
C LEU A 26 4.57 8.50 -1.91
N GLU A 27 4.12 9.52 -2.63
CA GLU A 27 2.99 9.37 -3.56
C GLU A 27 3.31 8.38 -4.68
N GLN A 28 4.53 8.42 -5.21
CA GLN A 28 4.98 7.46 -6.21
C GLN A 28 4.97 6.03 -5.66
N VAL A 29 5.43 5.85 -4.43
CA VAL A 29 5.43 4.54 -3.78
C VAL A 29 4.01 4.05 -3.57
N LEU A 30 3.09 4.91 -3.15
CA LEU A 30 1.68 4.56 -3.00
C LEU A 30 1.07 4.12 -4.33
N THR A 31 1.34 4.86 -5.39
CA THR A 31 0.85 4.52 -6.72
C THR A 31 1.40 3.17 -7.18
N SER A 32 2.69 2.93 -6.97
CA SER A 32 3.32 1.66 -7.30
C SER A 32 2.71 0.52 -6.50
N ALA A 33 2.45 0.73 -5.21
CA ALA A 33 1.82 -0.27 -4.36
C ALA A 33 0.46 -0.67 -4.90
N MET A 34 -0.37 0.31 -5.26
CA MET A 34 -1.69 0.03 -5.83
C MET A 34 -1.59 -0.79 -7.12
N GLN A 35 -0.67 -0.41 -8.00
CA GLN A 35 -0.48 -1.10 -9.26
C GLN A 35 -0.01 -2.54 -9.05
N GLU A 36 0.94 -2.75 -8.15
CA GLU A 36 1.46 -4.09 -7.88
C GLU A 36 0.41 -5.00 -7.25
N ILE A 37 -0.41 -4.46 -6.35
CA ILE A 37 -1.49 -5.24 -5.74
C ILE A 37 -2.52 -5.65 -6.78
N LYS A 38 -2.92 -4.74 -7.65
CA LYS A 38 -3.86 -5.05 -8.73
C LYS A 38 -3.27 -6.10 -9.69
N LYS A 39 -2.00 -5.97 -10.00
CA LYS A 39 -1.29 -6.88 -10.88
C LYS A 39 -1.17 -8.27 -10.28
N ALA A 40 -1.10 -8.37 -8.96
CA ALA A 40 -1.03 -9.66 -8.27
C ALA A 40 -2.36 -10.42 -8.31
N GLY A 41 -3.46 -9.75 -8.68
CA GLY A 41 -4.75 -10.40 -8.82
C GLY A 41 -5.93 -9.64 -8.22
N ALA A 42 -5.68 -8.61 -7.42
CA ALA A 42 -6.75 -7.81 -6.80
C ALA A 42 -7.16 -6.65 -7.72
N SER A 43 -7.66 -7.00 -8.91
CA SER A 43 -7.98 -6.00 -9.94
C SER A 43 -9.11 -5.06 -9.54
N ASP A 44 -9.93 -5.43 -8.56
CA ASP A 44 -11.03 -4.61 -8.05
C ASP A 44 -10.63 -3.80 -6.81
N LEU A 45 -9.35 -3.67 -6.53
CA LEU A 45 -8.84 -2.89 -5.41
C LEU A 45 -9.36 -1.45 -5.50
N ASP A 46 -9.94 -0.95 -4.42
CA ASP A 46 -10.47 0.41 -4.36
C ASP A 46 -10.23 1.00 -2.97
N ALA A 47 -9.10 1.69 -2.82
CA ALA A 47 -8.73 2.31 -1.56
C ALA A 47 -9.65 3.48 -1.18
N SER A 48 -10.39 4.04 -2.15
CA SER A 48 -11.30 5.15 -1.86
C SER A 48 -12.61 4.66 -1.24
N ALA A 49 -13.05 3.46 -1.58
CA ALA A 49 -14.32 2.92 -1.11
C ALA A 49 -14.18 1.92 0.05
N ASN A 50 -12.99 1.33 0.21
CA ASN A 50 -12.79 0.24 1.16
C ASN A 50 -11.61 0.52 2.10
N PRO A 51 -11.88 0.72 3.41
CA PRO A 51 -10.80 1.00 4.36
C PRO A 51 -9.75 -0.12 4.46
N ALA A 52 -10.17 -1.37 4.27
CA ALA A 52 -9.22 -2.49 4.29
C ALA A 52 -8.27 -2.42 3.10
N ASP A 53 -8.76 -2.01 1.94
CA ASP A 53 -7.92 -1.81 0.75
C ASP A 53 -6.93 -0.67 0.98
N ALA A 54 -7.39 0.43 1.60
CA ALA A 54 -6.50 1.54 1.96
C ALA A 54 -5.39 1.08 2.89
N GLN A 55 -5.73 0.28 3.90
CA GLN A 55 -4.75 -0.23 4.85
C GLN A 55 -3.72 -1.14 4.14
N LEU A 56 -4.17 -2.01 3.25
CA LEU A 56 -3.27 -2.87 2.49
C LEU A 56 -2.31 -2.06 1.63
N VAL A 57 -2.82 -1.03 0.95
CA VAL A 57 -1.98 -0.15 0.11
C VAL A 57 -0.89 0.51 0.96
N VAL A 58 -1.27 1.03 2.14
CA VAL A 58 -0.32 1.69 3.04
C VAL A 58 0.74 0.72 3.54
N MET A 59 0.34 -0.49 3.96
CA MET A 59 1.27 -1.51 4.42
C MET A 59 2.26 -1.92 3.33
N TYR A 60 1.76 -2.12 2.13
CA TYR A 60 2.58 -2.49 0.98
C TYR A 60 3.55 -1.37 0.62
N ALA A 61 3.06 -0.13 0.61
CA ALA A 61 3.88 1.04 0.32
C ALA A 61 4.97 1.24 1.37
N ALA A 62 4.65 1.01 2.65
CA ALA A 62 5.64 1.11 3.72
C ALA A 62 6.78 0.10 3.53
N TRP A 63 6.43 -1.12 3.12
CA TRP A 63 7.44 -2.12 2.81
C TRP A 63 8.29 -1.71 1.61
N LEU A 64 7.68 -1.22 0.53
CA LEU A 64 8.41 -0.75 -0.65
C LEU A 64 9.38 0.37 -0.29
N TRP A 65 8.95 1.28 0.57
CA TRP A 65 9.80 2.38 1.03
C TRP A 65 11.01 1.87 1.81
N ARG A 66 10.81 0.90 2.72
CA ARG A 66 11.88 0.38 3.56
C ARG A 66 12.86 -0.49 2.77
N LYS A 67 12.38 -1.30 1.83
CA LYS A 67 13.24 -2.24 1.10
C LYS A 67 14.21 -1.55 0.15
N ARG A 68 13.97 -0.29 -0.19
CA ARG A 68 14.87 0.43 -1.11
C ARG A 68 16.31 0.51 -0.56
N ASP A 69 16.45 0.46 0.77
CA ASP A 69 17.75 0.55 1.43
C ASP A 69 18.24 -0.79 1.97
N THR A 70 17.36 -1.72 2.23
CA THR A 70 17.66 -2.93 3.00
C THR A 70 17.49 -4.22 2.21
N MET A 71 16.84 -4.19 1.07
CA MET A 71 16.52 -5.38 0.28
C MET A 71 15.76 -6.45 1.07
N GLU A 72 15.03 -6.03 2.09
CA GLU A 72 14.27 -6.98 2.90
C GLU A 72 13.13 -7.61 2.10
N GLY A 73 12.81 -8.86 2.41
CA GLY A 73 11.69 -9.57 1.80
C GLY A 73 10.35 -9.03 2.30
N MET A 74 9.28 -9.41 1.60
CA MET A 74 7.93 -8.99 1.97
C MET A 74 7.57 -9.53 3.37
N PRO A 75 7.16 -8.67 4.31
CA PRO A 75 6.73 -9.13 5.63
C PRO A 75 5.55 -10.10 5.52
N ARG A 76 5.50 -11.06 6.44
CA ARG A 76 4.45 -12.08 6.44
C ARG A 76 3.05 -11.47 6.49
N MET A 77 2.86 -10.44 7.31
CA MET A 77 1.57 -9.78 7.45
C MET A 77 1.09 -9.17 6.15
N VAL A 78 2.01 -8.54 5.40
CA VAL A 78 1.69 -7.96 4.10
C VAL A 78 1.32 -9.06 3.11
N ARG A 79 2.08 -10.15 3.12
CA ARG A 79 1.81 -11.29 2.24
C ARG A 79 0.43 -11.91 2.52
N TYR A 80 0.09 -12.08 3.79
CA TYR A 80 -1.24 -12.62 4.16
C TYR A 80 -2.35 -11.68 3.70
N ALA A 81 -2.21 -10.39 3.96
CA ALA A 81 -3.22 -9.41 3.57
C ALA A 81 -3.39 -9.39 2.05
N LEU A 82 -2.30 -9.42 1.31
CA LEU A 82 -2.32 -9.45 -0.15
C LEU A 82 -3.01 -10.71 -0.66
N ASN A 83 -2.63 -11.88 -0.15
CA ASN A 83 -3.19 -13.15 -0.60
C ASN A 83 -4.70 -13.21 -0.31
N ASN A 84 -5.12 -12.77 0.86
CA ASN A 84 -6.53 -12.75 1.22
C ASN A 84 -7.31 -11.81 0.30
N ARG A 85 -6.74 -10.67 -0.03
CA ARG A 85 -7.40 -9.71 -0.92
C ARG A 85 -7.52 -10.26 -2.34
N VAL A 86 -6.49 -10.94 -2.83
CA VAL A 86 -6.52 -11.58 -4.16
C VAL A 86 -7.60 -12.66 -4.20
N LEU A 87 -7.69 -13.49 -3.16
CA LEU A 87 -8.72 -14.54 -3.07
C LEU A 87 -10.11 -13.93 -3.07
N GLN A 88 -10.30 -12.83 -2.34
CA GLN A 88 -11.56 -12.11 -2.30
C GLN A 88 -11.94 -11.58 -3.68
N SER A 89 -10.97 -11.04 -4.41
CA SER A 89 -11.19 -10.55 -5.77
C SER A 89 -11.63 -11.66 -6.71
N VAL A 90 -10.99 -12.83 -6.62
CA VAL A 90 -11.36 -14.01 -7.42
C VAL A 90 -12.78 -14.46 -7.08
N ALA A 91 -13.12 -14.47 -5.81
CA ALA A 91 -14.46 -14.90 -5.37
C ALA A 91 -15.58 -13.96 -5.85
N ASN A 92 -15.23 -12.69 -6.08
CA ASN A 92 -16.20 -11.68 -6.51
C ASN A 92 -16.38 -11.59 -8.03
N ARG A 93 -15.65 -12.37 -8.78
CA ARG A 93 -15.74 -12.38 -10.26
C ARG A 93 -16.93 -13.14 -10.78
#